data_aeed86d5ec8f9cf201bd2522c7a5aa41
#
_entry.id   aeed86d5ec8f9cf201bd2522c7a5aa41
#
_cell.length_a   1.000
_cell.length_b   1.000
_cell.length_c   1.000
_cell.angle_alpha   90.00
_cell.angle_beta   90.00
_cell.angle_gamma   90.00
#
_symmetry.space_group_name_H-M   'P 1'
#
loop_
_entity.id
_entity.type
_entity.pdbx_description
1 polymer ?
#
loop_
_entity_poly.entity_id
_entity_poly.type
_entity_poly.pdbx_seq_one_letter_code
_entity_poly.pdbx_strand_id
1 'polypeptide(L)'
;MKKIYAIPLLLLLLTACSKKSDPEPDVTLDSPTLEMKYDGKHQFALSQGTTVITPSTYTWKSSDTLVGKISKDGNFTARKIGETTITATAAGKTFQSKITITPTSTLAAEPVTDWGASSTQIKAKEKRAFLSETADNILFKGENAKIAGSAYILESGKLVSSALLLTPTQAVADEALTFYRERYPDFGSLDSGIVFINDARTFGVLVGVDADLGLYAIYSPLQANAKLGNVSVADRLRPYKRARGL
;
A
#
# COMPACT_ATOMS: atom_id res chain seq x y z
N MET A 1 95.19 -23.62 -38.36
CA MET A 1 93.97 -24.50 -38.24
C MET A 1 93.28 -24.12 -36.89
N LYS A 2 92.25 -23.32 -36.97
CA LYS A 2 91.51 -22.91 -35.77
C LYS A 2 90.17 -23.68 -35.77
N LYS A 3 89.95 -24.53 -34.73
CA LYS A 3 88.73 -25.28 -34.53
C LYS A 3 87.72 -24.39 -33.78
N ILE A 4 86.64 -24.11 -34.42
CA ILE A 4 85.50 -23.39 -33.83
C ILE A 4 84.56 -24.42 -33.21
N TYR A 5 84.36 -24.38 -31.88
CA TYR A 5 83.36 -25.20 -31.19
C TYR A 5 82.07 -24.42 -31.16
N ALA A 6 81.02 -24.96 -31.79
CA ALA A 6 79.66 -24.46 -31.71
C ALA A 6 79.01 -25.02 -30.45
N ILE A 7 78.55 -24.15 -29.54
CA ILE A 7 77.79 -24.49 -28.37
C ILE A 7 76.31 -24.38 -28.74
N PRO A 8 75.51 -25.46 -28.61
CA PRO A 8 74.02 -25.34 -28.86
C PRO A 8 73.42 -24.62 -27.66
N LEU A 9 72.79 -23.50 -27.92
CA LEU A 9 72.01 -22.77 -26.93
C LEU A 9 70.66 -23.49 -26.78
N LEU A 10 70.45 -24.20 -25.67
CA LEU A 10 69.22 -24.89 -25.28
C LEU A 10 68.23 -23.87 -24.78
N LEU A 11 67.29 -23.51 -25.64
CA LEU A 11 66.17 -22.57 -25.30
C LEU A 11 65.10 -23.34 -24.50
N LEU A 12 65.09 -23.19 -23.17
CA LEU A 12 64.06 -23.65 -22.26
C LEU A 12 62.78 -22.79 -22.45
N LEU A 13 61.81 -23.28 -23.22
CA LEU A 13 60.46 -22.71 -23.28
C LEU A 13 59.72 -23.00 -21.96
N LEU A 14 59.73 -22.05 -21.04
CA LEU A 14 58.83 -22.06 -19.87
C LEU A 14 57.39 -21.77 -20.37
N THR A 15 56.62 -22.80 -20.66
CA THR A 15 55.19 -22.69 -20.82
C THR A 15 54.54 -22.39 -19.46
N ALA A 16 54.41 -21.10 -19.16
CA ALA A 16 53.58 -20.68 -18.04
C ALA A 16 52.12 -20.98 -18.39
N CYS A 17 51.58 -22.10 -17.94
CA CYS A 17 50.16 -22.33 -17.87
C CYS A 17 49.55 -21.29 -16.91
N SER A 18 49.12 -20.16 -17.41
CA SER A 18 48.21 -19.31 -16.66
C SER A 18 46.89 -20.07 -16.58
N LYS A 19 46.59 -20.66 -15.42
CA LYS A 19 45.21 -21.09 -15.13
C LYS A 19 44.33 -19.87 -15.32
N LYS A 20 43.54 -19.81 -16.39
CA LYS A 20 42.38 -18.93 -16.43
C LYS A 20 41.52 -19.36 -15.25
N SER A 21 41.46 -18.55 -14.22
CA SER A 21 40.46 -18.70 -13.18
C SER A 21 39.10 -18.57 -13.87
N ASP A 22 38.24 -19.55 -13.72
CA ASP A 22 36.86 -19.44 -14.18
C ASP A 22 36.28 -18.14 -13.60
N PRO A 23 35.50 -17.39 -14.37
CA PRO A 23 34.90 -16.15 -13.88
C PRO A 23 34.07 -16.46 -12.63
N GLU A 24 34.29 -15.67 -11.60
CA GLU A 24 33.56 -15.81 -10.36
C GLU A 24 32.05 -15.62 -10.65
N PRO A 25 31.16 -16.50 -10.15
CA PRO A 25 29.74 -16.40 -10.43
C PRO A 25 29.20 -15.03 -10.04
N ASP A 26 28.21 -14.52 -10.80
CA ASP A 26 27.54 -13.28 -10.45
C ASP A 26 26.70 -13.45 -9.19
N VAL A 27 26.62 -12.38 -8.43
CA VAL A 27 25.68 -12.30 -7.28
C VAL A 27 24.26 -12.17 -7.82
N THR A 28 23.34 -12.92 -7.23
CA THR A 28 21.92 -12.89 -7.58
C THR A 28 21.07 -12.62 -6.34
N LEU A 29 19.96 -11.90 -6.54
CA LEU A 29 18.90 -11.74 -5.56
C LEU A 29 17.84 -12.81 -5.80
N ASP A 30 17.35 -13.47 -4.76
CA ASP A 30 16.41 -14.60 -4.82
C ASP A 30 15.08 -14.25 -5.52
N SER A 31 14.59 -13.03 -5.32
CA SER A 31 13.27 -12.58 -5.80
C SER A 31 13.34 -11.23 -6.50
N PRO A 32 13.61 -11.18 -7.82
CA PRO A 32 13.61 -9.93 -8.59
C PRO A 32 12.22 -9.29 -8.70
N THR A 33 11.17 -10.09 -8.55
CA THR A 33 9.78 -9.65 -8.42
C THR A 33 9.09 -10.45 -7.33
N LEU A 34 8.22 -9.80 -6.55
CA LEU A 34 7.49 -10.44 -5.47
C LEU A 34 6.07 -9.85 -5.37
N GLU A 35 5.06 -10.71 -5.31
CA GLU A 35 3.70 -10.32 -5.00
C GLU A 35 3.31 -10.87 -3.64
N MET A 36 2.66 -10.05 -2.80
CA MET A 36 2.23 -10.46 -1.48
C MET A 36 1.03 -9.65 -1.00
N LYS A 37 0.45 -10.07 0.12
CA LYS A 37 -0.65 -9.38 0.80
C LYS A 37 -0.12 -8.43 1.87
N TYR A 38 -1.01 -7.55 2.35
CA TYR A 38 -0.77 -6.70 3.52
C TYR A 38 -0.25 -7.55 4.69
N ASP A 39 0.68 -6.98 5.47
CA ASP A 39 1.38 -7.59 6.61
C ASP A 39 2.21 -8.85 6.28
N GLY A 40 2.32 -9.21 4.99
CA GLY A 40 3.20 -10.27 4.53
C GLY A 40 4.67 -9.94 4.80
N LYS A 41 5.48 -10.98 5.02
CA LYS A 41 6.91 -10.87 5.29
C LYS A 41 7.71 -11.70 4.29
N HIS A 42 8.88 -11.19 3.90
CA HIS A 42 9.82 -11.90 3.05
C HIS A 42 11.25 -11.62 3.50
N GLN A 43 12.04 -12.68 3.66
CA GLN A 43 13.48 -12.59 3.91
C GLN A 43 14.21 -12.68 2.59
N PHE A 44 14.76 -11.57 2.13
CA PHE A 44 15.61 -11.56 0.93
C PHE A 44 16.91 -12.33 1.16
N ALA A 45 17.27 -13.14 0.18
CA ALA A 45 18.52 -13.87 0.11
C ALA A 45 19.35 -13.41 -1.08
N LEU A 46 20.66 -13.29 -0.87
CA LEU A 46 21.64 -13.05 -1.91
C LEU A 46 22.57 -14.27 -2.01
N SER A 47 22.93 -14.67 -3.22
CA SER A 47 23.84 -15.79 -3.43
C SER A 47 24.83 -15.49 -4.54
N GLN A 48 26.04 -16.07 -4.43
CA GLN A 48 27.06 -16.08 -5.46
C GLN A 48 27.38 -17.54 -5.81
N GLY A 49 26.84 -17.98 -6.95
CA GLY A 49 26.81 -19.42 -7.25
C GLY A 49 26.03 -20.17 -6.18
N THR A 50 26.68 -21.12 -5.50
CA THR A 50 26.09 -21.89 -4.37
C THR A 50 26.30 -21.27 -3.00
N THR A 51 27.06 -20.17 -2.91
CA THR A 51 27.40 -19.52 -1.63
C THR A 51 26.33 -18.50 -1.26
N VAL A 52 25.70 -18.67 -0.09
CA VAL A 52 24.77 -17.69 0.46
C VAL A 52 25.56 -16.52 1.05
N ILE A 53 25.17 -15.30 0.69
CA ILE A 53 25.77 -14.07 1.19
C ILE A 53 24.93 -13.56 2.36
N THR A 54 25.61 -13.15 3.43
CA THR A 54 24.93 -12.57 4.59
C THR A 54 24.22 -11.26 4.20
N PRO A 55 22.89 -11.13 4.32
CA PRO A 55 22.16 -9.94 3.86
C PRO A 55 22.61 -8.63 4.51
N SER A 56 23.08 -8.67 5.76
CA SER A 56 23.55 -7.47 6.49
C SER A 56 24.84 -6.86 5.93
N THR A 57 25.51 -7.51 4.97
CA THR A 57 26.65 -6.92 4.24
C THR A 57 26.23 -5.94 3.15
N TYR A 58 24.91 -5.87 2.86
CA TYR A 58 24.32 -4.96 1.91
C TYR A 58 23.57 -3.82 2.61
N THR A 59 23.54 -2.67 1.96
CA THR A 59 22.66 -1.57 2.35
C THR A 59 21.33 -1.74 1.66
N TRP A 60 20.28 -1.93 2.45
CA TRP A 60 18.91 -2.13 1.97
C TRP A 60 18.11 -0.84 2.01
N LYS A 61 17.32 -0.59 0.97
CA LYS A 61 16.39 0.55 0.89
C LYS A 61 15.08 0.12 0.25
N SER A 62 13.98 0.71 0.71
CA SER A 62 12.67 0.70 0.05
C SER A 62 12.46 2.05 -0.62
N SER A 63 11.97 2.06 -1.86
CA SER A 63 11.61 3.29 -2.57
C SER A 63 10.38 3.97 -1.96
N ASP A 64 9.49 3.19 -1.33
CA ASP A 64 8.32 3.67 -0.60
C ASP A 64 8.17 2.88 0.71
N THR A 65 8.52 3.54 1.82
CA THR A 65 8.45 2.95 3.16
C THR A 65 7.04 2.90 3.74
N LEU A 66 6.06 3.58 3.10
CA LEU A 66 4.64 3.46 3.44
C LEU A 66 4.08 2.15 2.88
N VAL A 67 4.46 1.78 1.66
CA VAL A 67 4.07 0.51 1.04
C VAL A 67 4.76 -0.66 1.72
N GLY A 68 6.06 -0.56 2.01
CA GLY A 68 6.77 -1.61 2.74
C GLY A 68 8.13 -1.21 3.26
N LYS A 69 8.52 -1.78 4.38
CA LYS A 69 9.81 -1.56 5.03
C LYS A 69 10.72 -2.76 4.87
N ILE A 70 12.01 -2.47 4.74
CA ILE A 70 13.06 -3.50 4.78
C ILE A 70 14.05 -3.20 5.91
N SER A 71 14.46 -4.22 6.65
CA SER A 71 15.48 -4.13 7.69
C SER A 71 16.89 -4.20 7.10
N LYS A 72 17.89 -3.87 7.92
CA LYS A 72 19.32 -4.04 7.57
C LYS A 72 19.70 -5.50 7.27
N ASP A 73 18.94 -6.46 7.76
CA ASP A 73 19.16 -7.89 7.56
C ASP A 73 18.36 -8.45 6.38
N GLY A 74 17.76 -7.60 5.55
CA GLY A 74 17.01 -8.00 4.36
C GLY A 74 15.59 -8.52 4.65
N ASN A 75 15.04 -8.31 5.87
CA ASN A 75 13.66 -8.67 6.19
C ASN A 75 12.71 -7.57 5.70
N PHE A 76 11.90 -7.88 4.71
CA PHE A 76 10.84 -7.02 4.20
C PHE A 76 9.53 -7.31 4.92
N THR A 77 8.76 -6.25 5.18
CA THR A 77 7.39 -6.33 5.71
C THR A 77 6.48 -5.42 4.88
N ALA A 78 5.45 -5.99 4.29
CA ALA A 78 4.38 -5.29 3.59
C ALA A 78 3.54 -4.47 4.58
N ARG A 79 3.18 -3.22 4.23
CA ARG A 79 2.48 -2.29 5.14
C ARG A 79 1.22 -1.68 4.55
N LYS A 80 1.15 -1.60 3.23
CA LYS A 80 0.03 -1.00 2.51
C LYS A 80 -0.01 -1.56 1.09
N ILE A 81 -1.20 -1.64 0.50
CA ILE A 81 -1.36 -1.95 -0.93
C ILE A 81 -0.63 -0.94 -1.79
N GLY A 82 -0.03 -1.40 -2.87
CA GLY A 82 0.75 -0.57 -3.79
C GLY A 82 2.02 -1.26 -4.26
N GLU A 83 2.92 -0.49 -4.85
CA GLU A 83 4.19 -0.98 -5.38
C GLU A 83 5.36 -0.28 -4.70
N THR A 84 6.41 -1.02 -4.44
CA THR A 84 7.70 -0.49 -3.99
C THR A 84 8.85 -1.27 -4.61
N THR A 85 10.00 -0.62 -4.75
CA THR A 85 11.24 -1.29 -5.18
C THR A 85 12.19 -1.39 -4.00
N ILE A 86 12.62 -2.62 -3.70
CA ILE A 86 13.68 -2.87 -2.74
C ILE A 86 15.00 -2.88 -3.49
N THR A 87 15.97 -2.18 -2.93
CA THR A 87 17.33 -2.08 -3.47
C THR A 87 18.33 -2.57 -2.43
N ALA A 88 19.23 -3.49 -2.84
CA ALA A 88 20.37 -3.96 -2.07
C ALA A 88 21.67 -3.47 -2.75
N THR A 89 22.53 -2.75 -2.03
CA THR A 89 23.76 -2.17 -2.59
C THR A 89 24.96 -2.55 -1.74
N ALA A 90 26.01 -3.07 -2.37
CA ALA A 90 27.33 -3.28 -1.76
C ALA A 90 28.42 -3.24 -2.83
N ALA A 91 29.60 -2.72 -2.49
CA ALA A 91 30.81 -2.69 -3.35
C ALA A 91 30.53 -2.18 -4.79
N GLY A 92 29.66 -1.16 -4.93
CA GLY A 92 29.28 -0.59 -6.22
C GLY A 92 28.29 -1.42 -7.06
N LYS A 93 27.88 -2.60 -6.60
CA LYS A 93 26.83 -3.41 -7.22
C LYS A 93 25.47 -3.11 -6.59
N THR A 94 24.43 -3.12 -7.40
CA THR A 94 23.04 -2.84 -6.99
C THR A 94 22.12 -3.92 -7.53
N PHE A 95 21.28 -4.48 -6.65
CA PHE A 95 20.25 -5.46 -6.96
C PHE A 95 18.90 -4.87 -6.60
N GLN A 96 17.87 -5.22 -7.37
CA GLN A 96 16.53 -4.68 -7.17
C GLN A 96 15.49 -5.79 -7.18
N SER A 97 14.45 -5.60 -6.36
CA SER A 97 13.22 -6.39 -6.39
C SER A 97 12.03 -5.46 -6.48
N LYS A 98 11.17 -5.66 -7.48
CA LYS A 98 9.88 -4.99 -7.57
C LYS A 98 8.88 -5.76 -6.74
N ILE A 99 8.26 -5.10 -5.75
CA ILE A 99 7.25 -5.70 -4.88
C ILE A 99 5.90 -5.07 -5.16
N THR A 100 4.89 -5.93 -5.36
CA THR A 100 3.49 -5.54 -5.49
C THR A 100 2.71 -6.08 -4.30
N ILE A 101 2.08 -5.19 -3.54
CA ILE A 101 1.21 -5.57 -2.43
C ILE A 101 -0.23 -5.44 -2.90
N THR A 102 -0.90 -6.60 -3.02
CA THR A 102 -2.26 -6.71 -3.52
C THR A 102 -3.28 -6.72 -2.37
N PRO A 103 -4.52 -6.20 -2.58
CA PRO A 103 -5.53 -6.15 -1.54
C PRO A 103 -5.98 -7.55 -1.11
N THR A 104 -6.21 -7.73 0.19
CA THR A 104 -6.89 -8.89 0.75
C THR A 104 -8.41 -8.70 0.67
N SER A 105 -8.88 -7.48 0.97
CA SER A 105 -10.30 -7.15 0.95
C SER A 105 -10.68 -6.35 -0.30
N THR A 106 -11.79 -6.76 -0.91
CA THR A 106 -12.49 -6.06 -2.00
C THR A 106 -13.87 -5.58 -1.54
N LEU A 107 -13.99 -5.16 -0.27
CA LEU A 107 -15.25 -4.80 0.39
C LEU A 107 -16.08 -3.83 -0.43
N ALA A 108 -15.48 -2.74 -0.91
CA ALA A 108 -16.15 -1.67 -1.62
C ALA A 108 -15.21 -0.94 -2.60
N ALA A 109 -15.80 -0.27 -3.58
CA ALA A 109 -15.16 0.88 -4.20
C ALA A 109 -15.20 2.06 -3.23
N GLU A 110 -14.09 2.80 -3.11
CA GLU A 110 -14.07 3.98 -2.24
C GLU A 110 -14.97 5.09 -2.81
N PRO A 111 -15.61 5.88 -1.95
CA PRO A 111 -16.47 6.98 -2.39
C PRO A 111 -15.67 8.13 -2.98
N VAL A 112 -16.32 9.04 -3.68
CA VAL A 112 -15.69 10.27 -4.18
C VAL A 112 -15.22 11.13 -3.00
N THR A 113 -13.96 11.57 -3.03
CA THR A 113 -13.32 12.42 -2.01
C THR A 113 -12.81 13.75 -2.59
N ASP A 114 -13.38 14.19 -3.70
CA ASP A 114 -13.05 15.49 -4.31
C ASP A 114 -13.73 16.61 -3.53
N TRP A 115 -13.15 17.01 -2.43
CA TRP A 115 -13.71 18.02 -1.54
C TRP A 115 -14.01 19.32 -2.29
N GLY A 116 -15.20 19.87 -2.06
CA GLY A 116 -15.71 21.04 -2.79
C GLY A 116 -16.37 20.73 -4.14
N ALA A 117 -16.42 19.47 -4.56
CA ALA A 117 -17.15 19.07 -5.77
C ALA A 117 -18.65 19.37 -5.64
N SER A 118 -19.27 19.76 -6.77
CA SER A 118 -20.73 19.91 -6.86
C SER A 118 -21.43 18.55 -7.01
N SER A 119 -22.72 18.51 -6.76
CA SER A 119 -23.56 17.32 -6.99
C SER A 119 -23.36 16.72 -8.39
N THR A 120 -23.36 17.54 -9.43
CA THR A 120 -23.13 17.07 -10.81
C THR A 120 -21.77 16.37 -10.98
N GLN A 121 -20.70 16.93 -10.37
CA GLN A 121 -19.37 16.34 -10.42
C GLN A 121 -19.29 15.01 -9.65
N ILE A 122 -19.95 14.92 -8.49
CA ILE A 122 -20.05 13.67 -7.71
C ILE A 122 -20.77 12.60 -8.52
N LYS A 123 -21.94 12.92 -9.08
CA LYS A 123 -22.76 11.99 -9.88
C LYS A 123 -22.05 11.52 -11.14
N ALA A 124 -21.15 12.32 -11.72
CA ALA A 124 -20.36 11.93 -12.88
C ALA A 124 -19.26 10.92 -12.54
N LYS A 125 -18.79 10.87 -11.29
CA LYS A 125 -17.71 9.97 -10.82
C LYS A 125 -18.22 8.74 -10.08
N GLU A 126 -19.34 8.88 -9.37
CA GLU A 126 -19.95 7.77 -8.63
C GLU A 126 -20.55 6.75 -9.60
N LYS A 127 -20.19 5.48 -9.38
CA LYS A 127 -20.60 4.36 -10.23
C LYS A 127 -21.82 3.59 -9.69
N ARG A 128 -22.16 3.80 -8.42
CA ARG A 128 -23.31 3.17 -7.78
C ARG A 128 -24.61 3.75 -8.33
N ALA A 129 -25.68 2.97 -8.26
CA ALA A 129 -27.00 3.41 -8.72
C ALA A 129 -27.50 4.56 -7.83
N PHE A 130 -27.85 5.68 -8.45
CA PHE A 130 -28.46 6.84 -7.79
C PHE A 130 -29.73 6.44 -7.04
N LEU A 131 -29.92 6.96 -5.85
CA LEU A 131 -31.09 6.74 -5.02
C LEU A 131 -31.93 8.03 -4.85
N SER A 132 -31.35 9.07 -4.31
CA SER A 132 -32.04 10.35 -4.06
C SER A 132 -31.05 11.49 -3.84
N GLU A 133 -31.53 12.73 -3.92
CA GLU A 133 -30.78 13.94 -3.67
C GLU A 133 -31.65 14.99 -2.97
N THR A 134 -31.02 15.73 -2.06
CA THR A 134 -31.57 16.94 -1.43
C THR A 134 -30.55 18.07 -1.57
N ALA A 135 -30.84 19.26 -1.03
CA ALA A 135 -29.87 20.36 -1.00
C ALA A 135 -28.57 19.99 -0.26
N ASP A 136 -28.66 19.11 0.76
CA ASP A 136 -27.58 18.82 1.71
C ASP A 136 -26.96 17.44 1.54
N ASN A 137 -27.55 16.57 0.69
CA ASN A 137 -27.01 15.21 0.52
C ASN A 137 -27.40 14.56 -0.80
N ILE A 138 -26.56 13.60 -1.23
CA ILE A 138 -26.81 12.72 -2.37
C ILE A 138 -26.63 11.29 -1.88
N LEU A 139 -27.57 10.40 -2.21
CA LEU A 139 -27.58 9.01 -1.80
C LEU A 139 -27.50 8.09 -3.00
N PHE A 140 -26.74 7.01 -2.84
CA PHE A 140 -26.63 5.93 -3.83
C PHE A 140 -26.89 4.58 -3.15
N LYS A 141 -27.35 3.61 -3.92
CA LYS A 141 -27.55 2.24 -3.46
C LYS A 141 -26.20 1.56 -3.19
N GLY A 142 -26.20 0.55 -2.34
CA GLY A 142 -25.03 -0.30 -2.16
C GLY A 142 -24.68 -1.07 -3.44
N GLU A 143 -23.41 -1.33 -3.64
CA GLU A 143 -22.87 -2.05 -4.82
C GLU A 143 -22.88 -3.57 -4.62
N ASN A 144 -22.97 -4.04 -3.37
CA ASN A 144 -23.00 -5.46 -3.01
C ASN A 144 -23.72 -5.65 -1.68
N ALA A 145 -23.90 -6.90 -1.23
CA ALA A 145 -24.62 -7.24 0.01
C ALA A 145 -23.97 -6.71 1.30
N LYS A 146 -22.68 -6.33 1.26
CA LYS A 146 -21.94 -5.80 2.42
C LYS A 146 -22.04 -4.28 2.54
N ILE A 147 -22.45 -3.60 1.46
CA ILE A 147 -22.59 -2.15 1.38
C ILE A 147 -24.07 -1.81 1.28
N ALA A 148 -24.61 -1.23 2.33
CA ALA A 148 -26.02 -0.82 2.35
C ALA A 148 -26.28 0.42 1.46
N GLY A 149 -25.27 1.28 1.29
CA GLY A 149 -25.30 2.45 0.43
C GLY A 149 -24.10 3.35 0.58
N SER A 150 -24.07 4.43 -0.22
CA SER A 150 -23.15 5.54 -0.02
C SER A 150 -23.89 6.86 0.08
N ALA A 151 -23.34 7.79 0.85
CA ALA A 151 -23.89 9.11 1.07
C ALA A 151 -22.81 10.18 0.88
N TYR A 152 -23.21 11.30 0.27
CA TYR A 152 -22.37 12.48 0.07
C TYR A 152 -23.05 13.67 0.74
N ILE A 153 -22.36 14.33 1.65
CA ILE A 153 -22.87 15.45 2.42
C ILE A 153 -22.37 16.74 1.79
N LEU A 154 -23.30 17.63 1.51
CA LEU A 154 -23.04 18.92 0.90
C LEU A 154 -23.27 20.04 1.92
N GLU A 155 -22.41 21.07 1.86
CA GLU A 155 -22.62 22.36 2.49
C GLU A 155 -22.51 23.43 1.42
N SER A 156 -23.54 24.27 1.29
CA SER A 156 -23.64 25.28 0.21
C SER A 156 -23.39 24.67 -1.19
N GLY A 157 -23.93 23.46 -1.43
CA GLY A 157 -23.79 22.75 -2.70
C GLY A 157 -22.40 22.16 -2.97
N LYS A 158 -21.52 22.08 -1.97
CA LYS A 158 -20.15 21.59 -2.07
C LYS A 158 -19.91 20.37 -1.17
N LEU A 159 -19.22 19.35 -1.69
CA LEU A 159 -18.89 18.14 -0.94
C LEU A 159 -18.00 18.45 0.27
N VAL A 160 -18.46 18.08 1.46
CA VAL A 160 -17.72 18.21 2.73
C VAL A 160 -17.47 16.89 3.41
N SER A 161 -18.24 15.83 3.10
CA SER A 161 -18.02 14.50 3.65
C SER A 161 -18.64 13.44 2.74
N SER A 162 -18.02 12.25 2.72
CA SER A 162 -18.53 11.07 2.02
C SER A 162 -18.64 9.92 3.00
N ALA A 163 -19.61 9.02 2.81
CA ALA A 163 -19.79 7.88 3.69
C ALA A 163 -20.10 6.60 2.91
N LEU A 164 -19.61 5.48 3.41
CA LEU A 164 -20.09 4.15 3.13
C LEU A 164 -20.89 3.65 4.33
N LEU A 165 -22.10 3.17 4.07
CA LEU A 165 -22.97 2.55 5.05
C LEU A 165 -22.88 1.05 4.85
N LEU A 166 -22.43 0.36 5.85
CA LEU A 166 -22.05 -1.05 5.79
C LEU A 166 -23.16 -1.89 6.43
N THR A 167 -23.31 -3.12 5.97
CA THR A 167 -24.22 -4.07 6.62
C THR A 167 -23.69 -4.40 8.02
N PRO A 168 -24.46 -4.20 9.10
CA PRO A 168 -23.95 -4.25 10.46
C PRO A 168 -23.81 -5.70 10.98
N THR A 169 -22.87 -6.45 10.42
CA THR A 169 -22.47 -7.78 10.89
C THR A 169 -21.03 -7.79 11.33
N GLN A 170 -20.65 -8.67 12.27
CA GLN A 170 -19.28 -8.80 12.72
C GLN A 170 -18.31 -9.09 11.55
N ALA A 171 -18.71 -9.98 10.64
CA ALA A 171 -17.89 -10.31 9.48
C ALA A 171 -17.61 -9.11 8.58
N VAL A 172 -18.58 -8.22 8.37
CA VAL A 172 -18.40 -6.99 7.59
C VAL A 172 -17.56 -5.98 8.36
N ALA A 173 -17.69 -5.90 9.68
CA ALA A 173 -16.86 -5.03 10.51
C ALA A 173 -15.39 -5.45 10.44
N ASP A 174 -15.08 -6.73 10.58
CA ASP A 174 -13.72 -7.29 10.50
C ASP A 174 -13.11 -7.08 9.10
N GLU A 175 -13.92 -7.28 8.06
CA GLU A 175 -13.49 -7.02 6.69
C GLU A 175 -13.26 -5.54 6.42
N ALA A 176 -14.09 -4.65 6.97
CA ALA A 176 -13.89 -3.20 6.87
C ALA A 176 -12.58 -2.77 7.51
N LEU A 177 -12.26 -3.27 8.70
CA LEU A 177 -10.97 -2.99 9.33
C LEU A 177 -9.80 -3.48 8.47
N THR A 178 -9.89 -4.66 7.89
CA THR A 178 -8.89 -5.19 6.95
C THR A 178 -8.76 -4.28 5.74
N PHE A 179 -9.90 -3.91 5.12
CA PHE A 179 -9.96 -3.03 3.96
C PHE A 179 -9.28 -1.68 4.19
N TYR A 180 -9.52 -1.06 5.35
CA TYR A 180 -8.93 0.25 5.67
C TYR A 180 -7.47 0.14 6.10
N ARG A 181 -7.09 -0.87 6.90
CA ARG A 181 -5.69 -1.06 7.32
C ARG A 181 -4.73 -1.32 6.17
N GLU A 182 -5.15 -2.03 5.16
CA GLU A 182 -4.30 -2.29 4.00
C GLU A 182 -4.18 -1.09 3.03
N ARG A 183 -4.96 -0.02 3.24
CA ARG A 183 -4.98 1.21 2.41
C ARG A 183 -4.44 2.43 3.13
N TYR A 184 -4.72 2.54 4.41
CA TYR A 184 -4.44 3.74 5.19
C TYR A 184 -3.72 3.43 6.49
N PRO A 185 -2.74 4.25 6.92
CA PRO A 185 -2.19 4.16 8.26
C PRO A 185 -3.28 4.28 9.33
N ASP A 186 -3.23 3.38 10.32
CA ASP A 186 -4.01 3.49 11.54
C ASP A 186 -3.51 4.71 12.34
N PHE A 187 -4.42 5.63 12.64
CA PHE A 187 -4.10 6.85 13.37
C PHE A 187 -4.48 6.76 14.85
N GLY A 188 -5.36 5.85 15.21
CA GLY A 188 -5.83 5.62 16.56
C GLY A 188 -7.33 5.38 16.66
N SER A 189 -7.84 5.33 17.89
CA SER A 189 -9.26 5.11 18.17
C SER A 189 -9.89 6.32 18.86
N LEU A 190 -11.15 6.55 18.55
CA LEU A 190 -12.08 7.42 19.25
C LEU A 190 -13.17 6.56 19.89
N ASP A 191 -13.98 7.13 20.79
CA ASP A 191 -15.14 6.44 21.37
C ASP A 191 -16.11 5.94 20.29
N SER A 192 -16.16 6.65 19.14
CA SER A 192 -17.04 6.33 17.99
C SER A 192 -16.43 5.34 16.98
N GLY A 193 -15.17 4.93 17.11
CA GLY A 193 -14.54 4.01 16.17
C GLY A 193 -13.04 4.19 15.95
N ILE A 194 -12.53 3.59 14.90
CA ILE A 194 -11.11 3.63 14.51
C ILE A 194 -10.91 4.66 13.40
N VAL A 195 -9.88 5.47 13.53
CA VAL A 195 -9.51 6.53 12.59
C VAL A 195 -8.32 6.10 11.74
N PHE A 196 -8.46 6.25 10.45
CA PHE A 196 -7.42 6.09 9.45
C PHE A 196 -7.14 7.43 8.78
N ILE A 197 -5.91 7.68 8.36
CA ILE A 197 -5.54 8.92 7.67
C ILE A 197 -4.79 8.57 6.40
N ASN A 198 -5.13 9.23 5.28
CA ASN A 198 -4.40 9.03 4.03
C ASN A 198 -2.96 9.57 4.14
N ASP A 199 -2.05 9.03 3.30
CA ASP A 199 -0.61 9.37 3.36
C ASP A 199 -0.33 10.87 3.21
N ALA A 200 -1.08 11.54 2.33
CA ALA A 200 -0.97 12.97 2.12
C ALA A 200 -1.55 13.82 3.27
N ARG A 201 -2.19 13.19 4.24
CA ARG A 201 -2.88 13.85 5.37
C ARG A 201 -3.89 14.90 4.93
N THR A 202 -4.59 14.65 3.85
CA THR A 202 -5.63 15.55 3.31
C THR A 202 -7.03 15.17 3.76
N PHE A 203 -7.24 13.91 4.13
CA PHE A 203 -8.50 13.42 4.71
C PHE A 203 -8.28 12.26 5.68
N GLY A 204 -9.24 12.05 6.56
CA GLY A 204 -9.34 10.89 7.43
C GLY A 204 -10.60 10.07 7.14
N VAL A 205 -10.56 8.80 7.58
CA VAL A 205 -11.69 7.88 7.54
C VAL A 205 -11.96 7.41 8.96
N LEU A 206 -13.18 7.62 9.45
CA LEU A 206 -13.67 7.07 10.70
C LEU A 206 -14.52 5.84 10.40
N VAL A 207 -14.08 4.68 10.84
CA VAL A 207 -14.84 3.42 10.78
C VAL A 207 -15.42 3.16 12.16
N GLY A 208 -16.74 3.12 12.26
CA GLY A 208 -17.41 3.03 13.54
C GLY A 208 -18.81 2.43 13.47
N VAL A 209 -19.42 2.34 14.63
CA VAL A 209 -20.81 1.87 14.81
C VAL A 209 -21.60 2.95 15.54
N ASP A 210 -22.78 3.26 15.04
CA ASP A 210 -23.75 4.14 15.67
C ASP A 210 -25.07 3.40 15.85
N ALA A 211 -25.77 3.67 16.96
CA ALA A 211 -27.03 2.99 17.27
C ALA A 211 -28.10 3.18 16.19
N ASP A 212 -28.03 4.31 15.49
CA ASP A 212 -29.00 4.71 14.50
C ASP A 212 -28.56 4.36 13.07
N LEU A 213 -27.27 4.46 12.75
CA LEU A 213 -26.71 4.26 11.41
C LEU A 213 -26.20 2.84 11.17
N GLY A 214 -25.97 2.09 12.25
CA GLY A 214 -25.27 0.83 12.20
C GLY A 214 -23.78 1.03 11.93
N LEU A 215 -23.19 0.13 11.16
CA LEU A 215 -21.77 0.17 10.80
C LEU A 215 -21.54 1.14 9.63
N TYR A 216 -20.52 2.00 9.74
CA TYR A 216 -20.23 3.02 8.74
C TYR A 216 -18.72 3.27 8.57
N ALA A 217 -18.37 3.89 7.45
CA ALA A 217 -17.07 4.51 7.23
C ALA A 217 -17.29 5.92 6.67
N ILE A 218 -16.84 6.95 7.38
CA ILE A 218 -16.96 8.36 7.00
C ILE A 218 -15.62 8.93 6.64
N TYR A 219 -15.56 9.51 5.46
CA TYR A 219 -14.43 10.24 4.92
C TYR A 219 -14.66 11.73 5.10
N SER A 220 -13.70 12.42 5.67
CA SER A 220 -13.77 13.88 5.86
C SER A 220 -12.41 14.52 5.61
N PRO A 221 -12.35 15.71 4.99
CA PRO A 221 -11.10 16.44 4.82
C PRO A 221 -10.50 16.77 6.19
N LEU A 222 -9.18 16.67 6.30
CA LEU A 222 -8.43 17.14 7.45
C LEU A 222 -8.22 18.65 7.27
N GLN A 223 -8.87 19.45 8.09
CA GLN A 223 -8.53 20.88 8.18
C GLN A 223 -7.33 21.05 9.11
N ALA A 224 -6.48 22.02 8.83
CA ALA A 224 -5.23 22.25 9.57
C ALA A 224 -5.40 22.39 11.10
N ASN A 225 -6.62 22.64 11.60
CA ASN A 225 -6.98 22.76 13.01
C ASN A 225 -8.23 21.95 13.41
N ALA A 226 -8.71 21.04 12.57
CA ALA A 226 -9.93 20.30 12.87
C ALA A 226 -9.63 19.03 13.67
N LYS A 227 -10.18 18.96 14.89
CA LYS A 227 -10.35 17.69 15.59
C LYS A 227 -11.41 16.87 14.83
N LEU A 228 -11.07 15.67 14.37
CA LEU A 228 -11.98 14.69 13.71
C LEU A 228 -13.20 14.31 14.58
N GLY A 229 -13.37 14.88 15.78
CA GLY A 229 -14.30 14.43 16.79
C GLY A 229 -15.51 15.32 17.12
N ASN A 230 -15.73 16.46 16.48
CA ASN A 230 -16.71 17.44 16.99
C ASN A 230 -18.04 17.54 16.22
N VAL A 231 -18.30 16.69 15.23
CA VAL A 231 -19.63 16.65 14.60
C VAL A 231 -20.19 15.27 14.80
N SER A 232 -21.34 15.19 15.45
CA SER A 232 -22.08 13.94 15.59
C SER A 232 -22.28 13.35 14.17
N VAL A 233 -21.67 12.21 13.93
CA VAL A 233 -21.80 11.46 12.67
C VAL A 233 -23.27 11.19 12.38
N ALA A 234 -24.07 10.90 13.43
CA ALA A 234 -25.50 10.69 13.34
C ALA A 234 -26.24 11.93 12.79
N ASP A 235 -25.86 13.14 13.20
CA ASP A 235 -26.51 14.37 12.73
C ASP A 235 -26.25 14.62 11.25
N ARG A 236 -25.05 14.33 10.75
CA ARG A 236 -24.71 14.49 9.32
C ARG A 236 -25.39 13.46 8.43
N LEU A 237 -25.71 12.28 8.97
CA LEU A 237 -26.34 11.18 8.23
C LEU A 237 -27.83 11.01 8.52
N ARG A 238 -28.46 11.86 9.37
CA ARG A 238 -29.92 11.89 9.60
C ARG A 238 -30.76 11.90 8.30
N PRO A 239 -30.35 12.62 7.24
CA PRO A 239 -31.09 12.55 5.97
C PRO A 239 -31.14 11.14 5.37
N TYR A 240 -30.09 10.33 5.56
CA TYR A 240 -30.09 8.94 5.08
C TYR A 240 -31.11 8.06 5.80
N LYS A 241 -31.34 8.24 7.12
CA LYS A 241 -32.37 7.53 7.88
C LYS A 241 -33.78 7.80 7.30
N ARG A 242 -34.06 9.10 7.08
CA ARG A 242 -35.36 9.51 6.52
C ARG A 242 -35.58 8.91 5.13
N ALA A 243 -34.54 8.82 4.29
CA ALA A 243 -34.65 8.26 2.95
C ALA A 243 -34.90 6.74 2.94
N ARG A 244 -34.54 6.03 4.02
CA ARG A 244 -34.79 4.58 4.19
C ARG A 244 -36.00 4.24 5.03
N GLY A 245 -36.69 5.22 5.59
CA GLY A 245 -37.84 5.00 6.47
C GLY A 245 -37.47 4.34 7.81
N LEU A 246 -36.23 4.55 8.27
CA LEU A 246 -35.68 4.10 9.56
C LEU A 246 -35.83 5.18 10.63
#